data_7b187fd69bf3d9b6bd0b2f58224a4c62
#
_entry.id   7b187fd69bf3d9b6bd0b2f58224a4c62
#
_cell.length_a   1.000
_cell.length_b   1.000
_cell.length_c   1.000
_cell.angle_alpha   90.00
_cell.angle_beta   90.00
_cell.angle_gamma   90.00
#
_symmetry.space_group_name_H-M   'P 1'
#
loop_
_entity.id
_entity.type
_entity.pdbx_description
1 polymer ?
#
loop_
_entity_poly.entity_id
_entity_poly.type
_entity_poly.pdbx_seq_one_letter_code
_entity_poly.pdbx_strand_id
1 'polypeptide(L)'
;AAIPVPRLGTPAAIFDLNCAATFRLFQACADHGIDQIVVASSINAIGYHFGRLGFEIDYLPVDEEHPKTTSDPYSFSKQVTEDIATYFARTANINSLCLRFGAGLQSLSMLREGLVPKLLRAREQMDRLAQMSATAAADQIRRLRHHHDDDRQHPDKESQLTADERSLMGLRHNFFSFIELAEACRAIRLALMHKIVGSQPMFVVDSRNTLNMPAQVLAQLMYPEVVVRAEFSENQSLVDWQRARSIGFESQVAAAELID
;
A
#
# COMPACT_ATOMS: atom_id res chain seq x y z
N ALA A 1 1.79 19.10 -2.54
CA ALA A 1 0.37 18.84 -2.25
C ALA A 1 -0.17 17.85 -3.27
N ALA A 2 -1.12 17.00 -2.88
CA ALA A 2 -1.76 16.02 -3.77
C ALA A 2 -3.19 15.77 -3.29
N ILE A 3 -4.07 15.35 -4.18
CA ILE A 3 -5.37 14.75 -3.82
C ILE A 3 -5.09 13.29 -3.42
N PRO A 4 -5.29 12.90 -2.15
CA PRO A 4 -4.74 11.66 -1.61
C PRO A 4 -5.62 10.41 -1.82
N VAL A 5 -6.84 10.58 -2.32
CA VAL A 5 -7.80 9.47 -2.58
C VAL A 5 -8.75 9.82 -3.73
N PRO A 6 -9.28 8.82 -4.46
CA PRO A 6 -10.12 9.08 -5.66
C PRO A 6 -11.40 9.89 -5.37
N ARG A 7 -12.00 9.75 -4.18
CA ARG A 7 -13.28 10.39 -3.82
C ARG A 7 -13.19 11.89 -3.56
N LEU A 8 -12.00 12.48 -3.47
CA LEU A 8 -11.79 13.89 -3.16
C LEU A 8 -11.61 14.78 -4.40
N GLY A 9 -11.75 14.24 -5.60
CA GLY A 9 -11.65 15.01 -6.83
C GLY A 9 -12.16 14.25 -8.04
N THR A 10 -12.41 14.99 -9.14
CA THR A 10 -12.66 14.35 -10.42
C THR A 10 -11.38 13.68 -10.95
N PRO A 11 -11.48 12.67 -11.84
CA PRO A 11 -10.30 12.06 -12.43
C PRO A 11 -9.32 13.07 -13.06
N ALA A 12 -9.84 14.05 -13.79
CA ALA A 12 -9.03 15.11 -14.39
C ALA A 12 -8.33 15.98 -13.33
N ALA A 13 -9.06 16.44 -12.30
CA ALA A 13 -8.49 17.26 -11.24
C ALA A 13 -7.38 16.53 -10.45
N ILE A 14 -7.57 15.22 -10.20
CA ILE A 14 -6.55 14.39 -9.54
C ILE A 14 -5.30 14.29 -10.42
N PHE A 15 -5.48 14.00 -11.70
CA PHE A 15 -4.36 13.90 -12.64
C PHE A 15 -3.62 15.25 -12.77
N ASP A 16 -4.33 16.34 -13.03
CA ASP A 16 -3.73 17.67 -13.22
C ASP A 16 -2.96 18.11 -11.98
N LEU A 17 -3.56 17.96 -10.78
CA LEU A 17 -2.88 18.37 -9.57
C LEU A 17 -1.70 17.44 -9.23
N ASN A 18 -1.92 16.13 -9.21
CA ASN A 18 -0.91 15.20 -8.72
C ASN A 18 0.26 15.06 -9.73
N CYS A 19 -0.04 14.89 -11.00
CA CYS A 19 0.99 14.65 -12.01
C CYS A 19 1.67 15.92 -12.48
N ALA A 20 0.90 16.96 -12.85
CA ALA A 20 1.48 18.21 -13.32
C ALA A 20 2.28 18.94 -12.24
N ALA A 21 1.79 18.94 -10.97
CA ALA A 21 2.55 19.51 -9.87
C ALA A 21 3.86 18.75 -9.62
N THR A 22 3.84 17.41 -9.70
CA THR A 22 5.06 16.59 -9.57
C THR A 22 6.06 16.92 -10.68
N PHE A 23 5.61 16.98 -11.95
CA PHE A 23 6.48 17.32 -13.07
C PHE A 23 7.13 18.70 -12.90
N ARG A 24 6.31 19.72 -12.53
CA ARG A 24 6.81 21.09 -12.30
C ARG A 24 7.80 21.16 -11.14
N LEU A 25 7.59 20.37 -10.09
CA LEU A 25 8.55 20.29 -8.98
C LEU A 25 9.90 19.75 -9.45
N PHE A 26 9.89 18.63 -10.18
CA PHE A 26 11.12 18.06 -10.72
C PHE A 26 11.81 19.01 -11.70
N GLN A 27 11.06 19.70 -12.58
CA GLN A 27 11.62 20.72 -13.47
C GLN A 27 12.28 21.85 -12.67
N ALA A 28 11.62 22.38 -11.66
CA ALA A 28 12.21 23.42 -10.79
C ALA A 28 13.48 22.93 -10.09
N CYS A 29 13.51 21.67 -9.65
CA CYS A 29 14.72 21.08 -9.07
C CYS A 29 15.86 21.01 -10.09
N ALA A 30 15.57 20.60 -11.33
CA ALA A 30 16.55 20.57 -12.42
C ALA A 30 17.10 21.99 -12.70
N ASP A 31 16.21 22.99 -12.81
CA ASP A 31 16.57 24.38 -13.09
C ASP A 31 17.45 25.00 -11.99
N HIS A 32 17.37 24.47 -10.76
CA HIS A 32 18.12 24.95 -9.59
C HIS A 32 19.27 24.04 -9.17
N GLY A 33 19.59 23.03 -9.96
CA GLY A 33 20.71 22.10 -9.68
C GLY A 33 20.50 21.21 -8.45
N ILE A 34 19.25 20.92 -8.10
CA ILE A 34 18.93 19.96 -7.05
C ILE A 34 18.94 18.56 -7.67
N ASP A 35 19.88 17.73 -7.23
CA ASP A 35 20.16 16.42 -7.81
C ASP A 35 19.59 15.23 -7.02
N GLN A 36 18.92 15.50 -5.89
CA GLN A 36 18.30 14.45 -5.07
C GLN A 36 16.94 14.85 -4.54
N ILE A 37 15.93 14.01 -4.75
CA ILE A 37 14.54 14.24 -4.35
C ILE A 37 13.98 12.98 -3.67
N VAL A 38 13.18 13.17 -2.62
CA VAL A 38 12.33 12.14 -2.04
C VAL A 38 10.89 12.45 -2.35
N VAL A 39 10.17 11.50 -2.96
CA VAL A 39 8.79 11.68 -3.43
C VAL A 39 7.84 10.76 -2.70
N ALA A 40 6.73 11.31 -2.21
CA ALA A 40 5.66 10.50 -1.63
C ALA A 40 4.87 9.79 -2.75
N SER A 41 5.19 8.52 -3.00
CA SER A 41 4.37 7.58 -3.74
C SER A 41 3.34 6.93 -2.81
N SER A 42 2.85 5.75 -3.13
CA SER A 42 1.87 5.01 -2.34
C SER A 42 1.97 3.53 -2.67
N ILE A 43 1.63 2.67 -1.72
CA ILE A 43 1.33 1.26 -2.00
C ILE A 43 0.30 1.11 -3.12
N ASN A 44 -0.56 2.10 -3.28
CA ASN A 44 -1.56 2.14 -4.35
C ASN A 44 -0.99 2.40 -5.76
N ALA A 45 0.30 2.68 -5.92
CA ALA A 45 0.93 2.70 -7.24
C ALA A 45 0.79 1.35 -7.98
N ILE A 46 0.55 0.24 -7.26
CA ILE A 46 0.20 -1.07 -7.83
C ILE A 46 -1.23 -1.06 -8.43
N GLY A 47 -2.18 -0.29 -7.81
CA GLY A 47 -3.56 -0.19 -8.28
C GLY A 47 -4.55 -1.12 -7.56
N TYR A 48 -4.13 -1.83 -6.50
CA TYR A 48 -4.92 -2.90 -5.92
C TYR A 48 -6.06 -2.41 -5.00
N HIS A 49 -5.84 -1.37 -4.18
CA HIS A 49 -6.83 -0.93 -3.20
C HIS A 49 -7.97 -0.11 -3.80
N PHE A 50 -7.66 0.92 -4.59
CA PHE A 50 -8.66 1.83 -5.14
C PHE A 50 -9.14 1.44 -6.55
N GLY A 51 -8.53 0.43 -7.15
CA GLY A 51 -8.87 0.00 -8.50
C GLY A 51 -10.34 -0.39 -8.64
N ARG A 52 -11.00 0.11 -9.70
CA ARG A 52 -12.38 -0.24 -10.03
C ARG A 52 -12.51 -1.60 -10.70
N LEU A 53 -11.46 -2.04 -11.36
CA LEU A 53 -11.39 -3.37 -11.97
C LEU A 53 -10.66 -4.29 -11.00
N GLY A 54 -11.32 -5.37 -10.59
CA GLY A 54 -10.68 -6.41 -9.79
C GLY A 54 -9.58 -7.11 -10.59
N PHE A 55 -8.43 -7.30 -9.97
CA PHE A 55 -7.37 -8.17 -10.49
C PHE A 55 -6.74 -8.94 -9.33
N GLU A 56 -6.12 -10.05 -9.62
CA GLU A 56 -5.29 -10.73 -8.65
C GLU A 56 -3.86 -10.24 -8.74
N ILE A 57 -3.20 -10.21 -7.58
CA ILE A 57 -1.76 -9.99 -7.53
C ILE A 57 -1.03 -11.24 -8.03
N ASP A 58 0.12 -11.05 -8.64
CA ASP A 58 0.86 -12.14 -9.26
C ASP A 58 1.57 -13.04 -8.23
N TYR A 59 2.07 -12.43 -7.14
CA TYR A 59 2.85 -13.14 -6.12
C TYR A 59 2.90 -12.41 -4.78
N LEU A 60 3.28 -13.16 -3.74
CA LEU A 60 3.60 -12.70 -2.38
C LEU A 60 5.02 -13.18 -1.97
N PRO A 61 5.74 -12.40 -1.13
CA PRO A 61 5.42 -11.02 -0.75
C PRO A 61 5.44 -10.09 -1.96
N VAL A 62 4.62 -9.03 -1.90
CA VAL A 62 4.61 -8.00 -2.95
C VAL A 62 5.88 -7.15 -2.82
N ASP A 63 6.65 -7.04 -3.87
CA ASP A 63 7.84 -6.19 -3.95
C ASP A 63 7.68 -5.03 -4.96
N GLU A 64 8.71 -4.23 -5.12
CA GLU A 64 8.67 -3.07 -6.01
C GLU A 64 8.60 -3.41 -7.49
N GLU A 65 8.95 -4.65 -7.87
CA GLU A 65 8.91 -5.15 -9.24
C GLU A 65 7.52 -5.72 -9.62
N HIS A 66 6.61 -5.80 -8.63
CA HIS A 66 5.25 -6.28 -8.91
C HIS A 66 4.58 -5.42 -10.00
N PRO A 67 3.89 -6.04 -10.99
CA PRO A 67 3.17 -5.30 -12.03
C PRO A 67 2.20 -4.28 -11.48
N LYS A 68 2.08 -3.15 -12.16
CA LYS A 68 1.17 -2.05 -11.83
C LYS A 68 -0.06 -2.11 -12.73
N THR A 69 -1.23 -2.38 -12.15
CA THR A 69 -2.52 -2.49 -12.88
C THR A 69 -3.50 -1.46 -12.32
N THR A 70 -3.22 -0.18 -12.56
CA THR A 70 -4.04 0.91 -12.04
C THR A 70 -5.31 1.11 -12.85
N SER A 71 -6.45 1.21 -12.18
CA SER A 71 -7.77 1.46 -12.79
C SER A 71 -8.57 2.56 -12.08
N ASP A 72 -7.90 3.35 -11.25
CA ASP A 72 -8.44 4.57 -10.64
C ASP A 72 -7.46 5.74 -10.80
N PRO A 73 -7.95 6.99 -10.77
CA PRO A 73 -7.13 8.16 -11.08
C PRO A 73 -6.05 8.45 -10.04
N TYR A 74 -6.26 8.09 -8.77
CA TYR A 74 -5.26 8.32 -7.73
C TYR A 74 -4.09 7.34 -7.87
N SER A 75 -4.37 6.05 -7.97
CA SER A 75 -3.34 5.02 -8.16
C SER A 75 -2.55 5.28 -9.45
N PHE A 76 -3.25 5.64 -10.54
CA PHE A 76 -2.61 6.03 -11.78
C PHE A 76 -1.70 7.25 -11.60
N SER A 77 -2.15 8.28 -10.86
CA SER A 77 -1.30 9.45 -10.60
C SER A 77 -0.03 9.10 -9.81
N LYS A 78 -0.07 8.09 -8.93
CA LYS A 78 1.12 7.61 -8.21
C LYS A 78 2.06 6.81 -9.11
N GLN A 79 1.54 6.01 -10.01
CA GLN A 79 2.33 5.36 -11.06
C GLN A 79 3.05 6.41 -11.92
N VAL A 80 2.32 7.41 -12.43
CA VAL A 80 2.88 8.51 -13.23
C VAL A 80 3.93 9.32 -12.44
N THR A 81 3.75 9.51 -11.14
CA THR A 81 4.75 10.14 -10.27
C THR A 81 6.10 9.41 -10.31
N GLU A 82 6.10 8.09 -10.26
CA GLU A 82 7.31 7.26 -10.36
C GLU A 82 7.92 7.32 -11.77
N ASP A 83 7.08 7.37 -12.81
CA ASP A 83 7.52 7.50 -14.20
C ASP A 83 8.15 8.89 -14.46
N ILE A 84 7.60 9.98 -13.90
CA ILE A 84 8.18 11.32 -13.92
C ILE A 84 9.55 11.30 -13.25
N ALA A 85 9.68 10.71 -12.08
CA ALA A 85 10.94 10.59 -11.37
C ALA A 85 12.00 9.86 -12.24
N THR A 86 11.60 8.77 -12.88
CA THR A 86 12.46 8.02 -13.81
C THR A 86 12.86 8.84 -15.05
N TYR A 87 11.93 9.65 -15.58
CA TYR A 87 12.23 10.57 -16.69
C TYR A 87 13.31 11.58 -16.29
N PHE A 88 13.18 12.26 -15.14
CA PHE A 88 14.16 13.26 -14.70
C PHE A 88 15.50 12.64 -14.26
N ALA A 89 15.52 11.41 -13.81
CA ALA A 89 16.76 10.69 -13.58
C ALA A 89 17.58 10.53 -14.86
N ARG A 90 16.91 10.27 -15.99
CA ARG A 90 17.56 10.11 -17.30
C ARG A 90 17.93 11.44 -17.97
N THR A 91 17.11 12.48 -17.83
CA THR A 91 17.24 13.73 -18.58
C THR A 91 17.96 14.84 -17.84
N ALA A 92 17.95 14.82 -16.51
CA ALA A 92 18.52 15.86 -15.66
C ALA A 92 19.41 15.31 -14.52
N ASN A 93 19.70 14.01 -14.50
CA ASN A 93 20.49 13.33 -13.46
C ASN A 93 19.94 13.55 -12.04
N ILE A 94 18.62 13.71 -11.90
CA ILE A 94 17.98 13.83 -10.59
C ILE A 94 17.74 12.44 -10.01
N ASN A 95 18.45 12.12 -8.94
CA ASN A 95 18.25 10.88 -8.20
C ASN A 95 17.02 10.97 -7.31
N SER A 96 16.22 9.92 -7.23
CA SER A 96 14.99 9.98 -6.45
C SER A 96 14.57 8.65 -5.83
N LEU A 97 14.12 8.71 -4.55
CA LEU A 97 13.41 7.64 -3.89
C LEU A 97 11.91 7.94 -3.89
N CYS A 98 11.13 7.08 -4.53
CA CYS A 98 9.68 7.16 -4.56
C CYS A 98 9.10 6.27 -3.46
N LEU A 99 8.79 6.84 -2.31
CA LEU A 99 8.37 6.08 -1.14
C LEU A 99 6.91 5.63 -1.26
N ARG A 100 6.70 4.34 -1.46
CA ARG A 100 5.38 3.68 -1.47
C ARG A 100 4.93 3.44 -0.04
N PHE A 101 4.34 4.46 0.58
CA PHE A 101 3.83 4.31 1.94
C PHE A 101 2.67 3.32 2.01
N GLY A 102 2.68 2.48 3.06
CA GLY A 102 1.55 1.64 3.45
C GLY A 102 0.32 2.46 3.84
N ALA A 103 -0.77 1.77 4.16
CA ALA A 103 -1.98 2.42 4.66
C ALA A 103 -1.71 3.12 6.00
N GLY A 104 -2.52 4.13 6.29
CA GLY A 104 -2.67 4.64 7.65
C GLY A 104 -1.97 5.94 8.03
N LEU A 105 -0.91 6.39 7.50
CA LEU A 105 -0.22 7.70 7.75
C LEU A 105 -0.89 8.59 8.85
N GLN A 106 -1.13 8.01 10.02
CA GLN A 106 -1.81 8.64 11.16
C GLN A 106 -0.95 8.50 12.41
N SER A 107 -1.14 9.41 13.36
CA SER A 107 -0.47 9.32 14.65
C SER A 107 -0.99 8.12 15.47
N LEU A 108 -0.18 7.64 16.41
CA LEU A 108 -0.56 6.51 17.28
C LEU A 108 -1.89 6.72 18.01
N SER A 109 -2.22 7.96 18.44
CA SER A 109 -3.49 8.25 19.09
C SER A 109 -4.68 8.05 18.15
N MET A 110 -4.59 8.57 16.92
CA MET A 110 -5.64 8.38 15.91
C MET A 110 -5.81 6.91 15.51
N LEU A 111 -4.70 6.16 15.50
CA LEU A 111 -4.72 4.73 15.21
C LEU A 111 -5.42 3.93 16.30
N ARG A 112 -5.12 4.21 17.56
CA ARG A 112 -5.78 3.56 18.71
C ARG A 112 -7.29 3.78 18.70
N GLU A 113 -7.74 4.97 18.36
CA GLU A 113 -9.18 5.31 18.32
C GLU A 113 -9.87 4.76 17.06
N GLY A 114 -9.26 4.91 15.89
CA GLY A 114 -9.91 4.65 14.60
C GLY A 114 -9.61 3.28 13.98
N LEU A 115 -8.40 2.77 14.13
CA LEU A 115 -7.94 1.55 13.46
C LEU A 115 -8.04 0.31 14.36
N VAL A 116 -7.57 0.39 15.61
CA VAL A 116 -7.49 -0.77 16.50
C VAL A 116 -8.82 -1.51 16.64
N PRO A 117 -9.99 -0.87 16.86
CA PRO A 117 -11.26 -1.60 16.91
C PRO A 117 -11.60 -2.37 15.63
N LYS A 118 -11.14 -1.87 14.46
CA LYS A 118 -11.33 -2.55 13.17
C LYS A 118 -10.39 -3.74 13.02
N LEU A 119 -9.14 -3.61 13.47
CA LEU A 119 -8.17 -4.70 13.45
C LEU A 119 -8.61 -5.86 14.34
N LEU A 120 -9.09 -5.58 15.54
CA LEU A 120 -9.61 -6.60 16.46
C LEU A 120 -10.77 -7.39 15.84
N ARG A 121 -11.75 -6.69 15.24
CA ARG A 121 -12.86 -7.36 14.55
C ARG A 121 -12.40 -8.14 13.30
N ALA A 122 -11.44 -7.60 12.56
CA ALA A 122 -10.85 -8.32 11.42
C ALA A 122 -10.10 -9.56 11.89
N ARG A 123 -9.36 -9.49 13.00
CA ARG A 123 -8.70 -10.64 13.60
C ARG A 123 -9.68 -11.73 13.98
N GLU A 124 -10.79 -11.39 14.66
CA GLU A 124 -11.85 -12.34 14.99
C GLU A 124 -12.48 -13.00 13.76
N GLN A 125 -12.64 -12.25 12.66
CA GLN A 125 -13.12 -12.83 11.39
C GLN A 125 -12.10 -13.82 10.83
N MET A 126 -10.81 -13.47 10.84
CA MET A 126 -9.74 -14.36 10.39
C MET A 126 -9.65 -15.63 11.24
N ASP A 127 -9.77 -15.52 12.56
CA ASP A 127 -9.76 -16.67 13.46
C ASP A 127 -10.96 -17.62 13.17
N ARG A 128 -12.15 -17.06 12.86
CA ARG A 128 -13.29 -17.87 12.40
C ARG A 128 -13.02 -18.56 11.06
N LEU A 129 -12.45 -17.87 10.10
CA LEU A 129 -12.07 -18.45 8.81
C LEU A 129 -11.04 -19.58 8.95
N ALA A 130 -10.06 -19.39 9.83
CA ALA A 130 -9.03 -20.41 10.11
C ALA A 130 -9.58 -21.68 10.75
N GLN A 131 -10.75 -21.62 11.43
CA GLN A 131 -11.43 -22.77 12.02
C GLN A 131 -12.34 -23.52 11.03
N MET A 132 -12.60 -22.95 9.84
CA MET A 132 -13.40 -23.57 8.81
C MET A 132 -12.60 -24.64 8.05
N SER A 133 -13.29 -25.53 7.33
CA SER A 133 -12.60 -26.33 6.33
C SER A 133 -12.00 -25.44 5.24
N ALA A 134 -10.88 -25.86 4.63
CA ALA A 134 -10.22 -25.10 3.57
C ALA A 134 -11.19 -24.69 2.44
N THR A 135 -12.08 -25.62 2.03
CA THR A 135 -13.10 -25.35 1.00
C THR A 135 -14.08 -24.26 1.46
N ALA A 136 -14.62 -24.38 2.68
CA ALA A 136 -15.59 -23.39 3.18
C ALA A 136 -14.96 -22.01 3.38
N ALA A 137 -13.72 -21.92 3.85
CA ALA A 137 -12.98 -20.67 3.96
C ALA A 137 -12.74 -20.03 2.58
N ALA A 138 -12.30 -20.83 1.59
CA ALA A 138 -12.09 -20.36 0.22
C ALA A 138 -13.39 -19.83 -0.42
N ASP A 139 -14.51 -20.54 -0.24
CA ASP A 139 -15.83 -20.11 -0.74
C ASP A 139 -16.26 -18.79 -0.09
N GLN A 140 -16.07 -18.66 1.21
CA GLN A 140 -16.38 -17.42 1.93
C GLN A 140 -15.53 -16.25 1.43
N ILE A 141 -14.23 -16.43 1.27
CA ILE A 141 -13.33 -15.39 0.74
C ILE A 141 -13.71 -15.03 -0.70
N ARG A 142 -14.05 -16.01 -1.54
CA ARG A 142 -14.52 -15.76 -2.92
C ARG A 142 -15.80 -14.92 -2.93
N ARG A 143 -16.74 -15.21 -2.03
CA ARG A 143 -17.96 -14.41 -1.85
C ARG A 143 -17.63 -12.96 -1.44
N LEU A 144 -16.80 -12.78 -0.43
CA LEU A 144 -16.39 -11.45 0.04
C LEU A 144 -15.72 -10.63 -1.06
N ARG A 145 -14.81 -11.25 -1.82
CA ARG A 145 -14.13 -10.62 -2.96
C ARG A 145 -15.13 -10.19 -4.04
N HIS A 146 -16.04 -11.08 -4.45
CA HIS A 146 -17.04 -10.79 -5.48
C HIS A 146 -17.88 -9.56 -5.09
N HIS A 147 -18.42 -9.52 -3.88
CA HIS A 147 -19.21 -8.38 -3.42
C HIS A 147 -18.38 -7.10 -3.25
N HIS A 148 -17.14 -7.22 -2.79
CA HIS A 148 -16.27 -6.05 -2.68
C HIS A 148 -15.88 -5.47 -4.04
N ASP A 149 -15.70 -6.31 -5.04
CA ASP A 149 -15.45 -5.88 -6.43
C ASP A 149 -16.70 -5.23 -7.04
N ASP A 150 -17.89 -5.76 -6.77
CA ASP A 150 -19.17 -5.14 -7.16
C ASP A 150 -19.34 -3.75 -6.52
N ASP A 151 -19.06 -3.60 -5.22
CA ASP A 151 -19.07 -2.31 -4.52
C ASP A 151 -18.15 -1.27 -5.17
N ARG A 152 -16.95 -1.69 -5.60
CA ARG A 152 -15.98 -0.78 -6.24
C ARG A 152 -16.40 -0.36 -7.65
N GLN A 153 -17.03 -1.28 -8.39
CA GLN A 153 -17.54 -1.00 -9.73
C GLN A 153 -18.81 -0.16 -9.70
N HIS A 154 -19.64 -0.33 -8.67
CA HIS A 154 -20.95 0.30 -8.53
C HIS A 154 -21.07 1.04 -7.18
N PRO A 155 -20.33 2.14 -6.96
CA PRO A 155 -20.23 2.80 -5.64
C PRO A 155 -21.55 3.41 -5.15
N ASP A 156 -22.53 3.58 -6.03
CA ASP A 156 -23.87 4.12 -5.71
C ASP A 156 -24.86 3.01 -5.30
N LYS A 157 -24.48 1.75 -5.43
CA LYS A 157 -25.30 0.59 -5.05
C LYS A 157 -25.13 0.28 -3.57
N GLU A 158 -26.21 -0.18 -2.94
CA GLU A 158 -26.13 -0.67 -1.56
C GLU A 158 -25.23 -1.91 -1.48
N SER A 159 -24.25 -1.86 -0.58
CA SER A 159 -23.31 -2.95 -0.41
C SER A 159 -23.97 -4.17 0.23
N GLN A 160 -23.66 -5.36 -0.28
CA GLN A 160 -24.06 -6.63 0.30
C GLN A 160 -23.10 -7.09 1.44
N LEU A 161 -22.02 -6.35 1.67
CA LEU A 161 -21.06 -6.60 2.74
C LEU A 161 -21.42 -5.81 4.00
N THR A 162 -21.23 -6.41 5.14
CA THR A 162 -21.25 -5.68 6.42
C THR A 162 -20.08 -4.69 6.50
N ALA A 163 -20.15 -3.75 7.43
CA ALA A 163 -19.05 -2.79 7.65
C ALA A 163 -17.74 -3.49 8.01
N ASP A 164 -17.81 -4.58 8.78
CA ASP A 164 -16.62 -5.34 9.18
C ASP A 164 -16.04 -6.18 8.04
N GLU A 165 -16.89 -6.76 7.18
CA GLU A 165 -16.45 -7.46 5.97
C GLU A 165 -15.77 -6.49 4.99
N ARG A 166 -16.34 -5.28 4.77
CA ARG A 166 -15.68 -4.24 3.96
C ARG A 166 -14.33 -3.81 4.55
N SER A 167 -14.26 -3.71 5.90
CA SER A 167 -13.00 -3.37 6.57
C SER A 167 -11.94 -4.46 6.35
N LEU A 168 -12.30 -5.74 6.48
CA LEU A 168 -11.40 -6.86 6.23
C LEU A 168 -10.90 -6.86 4.76
N MET A 169 -11.80 -6.63 3.80
CA MET A 169 -11.43 -6.54 2.39
C MET A 169 -10.55 -5.33 2.09
N GLY A 170 -10.77 -4.19 2.77
CA GLY A 170 -9.89 -3.03 2.71
C GLY A 170 -8.47 -3.33 3.21
N LEU A 171 -8.34 -4.09 4.30
CA LEU A 171 -7.03 -4.56 4.79
C LEU A 171 -6.36 -5.50 3.78
N ARG A 172 -7.11 -6.45 3.20
CA ARG A 172 -6.63 -7.33 2.15
C ARG A 172 -6.05 -6.53 0.97
N HIS A 173 -6.75 -5.52 0.48
CA HIS A 173 -6.31 -4.71 -0.66
C HIS A 173 -5.14 -3.77 -0.35
N ASN A 174 -4.78 -3.61 0.92
CA ASN A 174 -3.53 -2.98 1.37
C ASN A 174 -2.50 -4.01 1.87
N PHE A 175 -2.67 -5.28 1.52
CA PHE A 175 -1.77 -6.39 1.90
C PHE A 175 -1.55 -6.51 3.40
N PHE A 176 -2.56 -6.14 4.20
CA PHE A 176 -2.44 -6.06 5.66
C PHE A 176 -1.19 -5.28 6.10
N SER A 177 -0.81 -4.29 5.32
CA SER A 177 0.34 -3.43 5.58
C SER A 177 -0.11 -2.08 6.13
N PHE A 178 0.80 -1.47 6.85
CA PHE A 178 0.56 -0.21 7.55
C PHE A 178 1.87 0.55 7.74
N ILE A 179 1.80 1.83 8.03
CA ILE A 179 2.92 2.65 8.49
C ILE A 179 2.42 3.80 9.37
N GLU A 180 2.98 3.94 10.55
CA GLU A 180 2.70 5.05 11.46
C GLU A 180 3.37 6.34 10.95
N LEU A 181 2.79 7.50 11.28
CA LEU A 181 3.22 8.79 10.75
C LEU A 181 4.66 9.16 11.12
N ALA A 182 5.08 8.94 12.37
CA ALA A 182 6.45 9.26 12.79
C ALA A 182 7.47 8.33 12.12
N GLU A 183 7.10 7.06 11.91
CA GLU A 183 7.91 6.10 11.15
C GLU A 183 8.05 6.52 9.68
N ALA A 184 6.96 6.99 9.05
CA ALA A 184 7.01 7.52 7.70
C ALA A 184 7.93 8.76 7.61
N CYS A 185 7.88 9.67 8.59
CA CYS A 185 8.81 10.81 8.69
C CYS A 185 10.26 10.35 8.86
N ARG A 186 10.50 9.30 9.66
CA ARG A 186 11.83 8.70 9.83
C ARG A 186 12.37 8.12 8.52
N ALA A 187 11.52 7.42 7.76
CA ALA A 187 11.87 6.88 6.44
C ALA A 187 12.24 8.01 5.46
N ILE A 188 11.47 9.11 5.41
CA ILE A 188 11.80 10.28 4.59
C ILE A 188 13.16 10.85 4.95
N ARG A 189 13.47 11.00 6.24
CA ARG A 189 14.76 11.50 6.69
C ARG A 189 15.91 10.59 6.26
N LEU A 190 15.78 9.29 6.43
CA LEU A 190 16.78 8.31 6.00
C LEU A 190 16.97 8.34 4.47
N ALA A 191 15.87 8.42 3.72
CA ALA A 191 15.90 8.51 2.26
C ALA A 191 16.61 9.78 1.76
N LEU A 192 16.44 10.93 2.43
CA LEU A 192 17.16 12.17 2.10
C LEU A 192 18.66 12.09 2.38
N MET A 193 19.07 11.28 3.36
CA MET A 193 20.48 11.11 3.73
C MET A 193 21.17 10.02 2.90
N HIS A 194 20.40 9.15 2.25
CA HIS A 194 20.94 8.04 1.47
C HIS A 194 21.16 8.45 0.01
N LYS A 195 22.38 8.25 -0.47
CA LYS A 195 22.69 8.52 -1.89
C LYS A 195 22.37 7.32 -2.75
N ILE A 196 21.60 7.55 -3.80
CA ILE A 196 21.26 6.55 -4.81
C ILE A 196 21.63 7.08 -6.21
N VAL A 197 21.58 6.19 -7.18
CA VAL A 197 21.71 6.55 -8.60
C VAL A 197 20.38 6.20 -9.30
N GLY A 198 19.86 7.16 -10.04
CA GLY A 198 18.62 7.00 -10.77
C GLY A 198 17.36 7.20 -9.91
N SER A 199 16.24 6.62 -10.33
CA SER A 199 14.96 6.65 -9.63
C SER A 199 14.56 5.26 -9.18
N GLN A 200 14.19 5.11 -7.91
CA GLN A 200 13.82 3.83 -7.34
C GLN A 200 12.53 3.93 -6.51
N PRO A 201 11.51 3.11 -6.80
CA PRO A 201 10.40 2.92 -5.87
C PRO A 201 10.88 2.12 -4.65
N MET A 202 10.25 2.36 -3.50
CA MET A 202 10.59 1.73 -2.24
C MET A 202 9.36 1.61 -1.35
N PHE A 203 9.00 0.41 -0.92
CA PHE A 203 7.95 0.24 0.06
C PHE A 203 8.39 0.68 1.46
N VAL A 204 7.58 1.50 2.09
CA VAL A 204 7.74 1.94 3.47
C VAL A 204 6.52 1.46 4.25
N VAL A 205 6.67 0.31 4.87
CA VAL A 205 5.63 -0.40 5.60
C VAL A 205 6.19 -0.99 6.89
N ASP A 206 5.33 -1.40 7.80
CA ASP A 206 5.71 -2.19 8.96
C ASP A 206 6.32 -3.53 8.52
N SER A 207 7.26 -4.02 9.29
CA SER A 207 7.87 -5.36 9.09
C SER A 207 6.90 -6.49 9.42
N ARG A 208 5.84 -6.22 10.20
CA ARG A 208 4.79 -7.16 10.57
C ARG A 208 3.45 -6.82 9.91
N ASN A 209 2.61 -7.83 9.67
CA ASN A 209 1.27 -7.60 9.18
C ASN A 209 0.36 -7.03 10.29
N THR A 210 -0.63 -6.22 9.91
CA THR A 210 -1.47 -5.47 10.85
C THR A 210 -2.30 -6.32 11.80
N LEU A 211 -2.53 -7.60 11.47
CA LEU A 211 -3.34 -8.50 12.29
C LEU A 211 -2.51 -9.33 13.29
N ASN A 212 -1.20 -9.18 13.30
CA ASN A 212 -0.29 -10.00 14.11
C ASN A 212 -0.57 -11.52 13.98
N MET A 213 -0.86 -11.97 12.76
CA MET A 213 -1.14 -13.38 12.44
C MET A 213 0.06 -14.01 11.74
N PRO A 214 0.23 -15.34 11.83
CA PRO A 214 1.21 -16.03 11.00
C PRO A 214 1.00 -15.69 9.52
N ALA A 215 2.01 -15.09 8.89
CA ALA A 215 1.91 -14.56 7.53
C ALA A 215 1.55 -15.64 6.50
N GLN A 216 2.04 -16.86 6.71
CA GLN A 216 1.69 -18.01 5.87
C GLN A 216 0.19 -18.33 5.93
N VAL A 217 -0.42 -18.30 7.13
CA VAL A 217 -1.87 -18.52 7.31
C VAL A 217 -2.66 -17.40 6.66
N LEU A 218 -2.23 -16.15 6.86
CA LEU A 218 -2.86 -14.97 6.26
C LEU A 218 -2.81 -15.02 4.72
N ALA A 219 -1.68 -15.39 4.15
CA ALA A 219 -1.52 -15.55 2.70
C ALA A 219 -2.43 -16.68 2.16
N GLN A 220 -2.43 -17.85 2.79
CA GLN A 220 -3.25 -19.00 2.38
C GLN A 220 -4.75 -18.73 2.43
N LEU A 221 -5.22 -18.00 3.47
CA LEU A 221 -6.65 -17.69 3.62
C LEU A 221 -7.08 -16.57 2.66
N MET A 222 -6.31 -15.50 2.58
CA MET A 222 -6.75 -14.29 1.86
C MET A 222 -6.32 -14.25 0.39
N TYR A 223 -5.32 -15.03 0.00
CA TYR A 223 -4.76 -15.07 -1.36
C TYR A 223 -4.49 -16.53 -1.81
N PRO A 224 -5.51 -17.42 -1.75
CA PRO A 224 -5.31 -18.87 -1.93
C PRO A 224 -4.77 -19.26 -3.32
N GLU A 225 -4.96 -18.40 -4.32
CA GLU A 225 -4.57 -18.67 -5.72
C GLU A 225 -3.26 -17.96 -6.10
N VAL A 226 -2.68 -17.17 -5.16
CA VAL A 226 -1.49 -16.35 -5.42
C VAL A 226 -0.22 -17.16 -5.14
N VAL A 227 0.76 -17.03 -6.03
CA VAL A 227 2.06 -17.68 -5.87
C VAL A 227 2.83 -17.05 -4.70
N VAL A 228 3.26 -17.88 -3.75
CA VAL A 228 4.16 -17.46 -2.67
C VAL A 228 5.59 -17.75 -3.10
N ARG A 229 6.42 -16.71 -3.29
CA ARG A 229 7.79 -16.80 -3.81
C ARG A 229 8.86 -16.98 -2.74
N ALA A 230 8.51 -16.71 -1.48
CA ALA A 230 9.43 -16.84 -0.36
C ALA A 230 8.70 -17.38 0.88
N GLU A 231 9.40 -18.08 1.75
CA GLU A 231 8.85 -18.45 3.05
C GLU A 231 8.68 -17.20 3.93
N PHE A 232 7.53 -17.10 4.59
CA PHE A 232 7.28 -16.04 5.55
C PHE A 232 7.84 -16.43 6.92
N SER A 233 8.51 -15.50 7.58
CA SER A 233 8.81 -15.61 9.01
C SER A 233 7.60 -15.16 9.82
N GLU A 234 7.17 -15.95 10.78
CA GLU A 234 6.09 -15.65 11.73
C GLU A 234 5.00 -14.67 11.20
N ASN A 235 4.91 -13.49 11.81
CA ASN A 235 3.90 -12.47 11.51
C ASN A 235 4.40 -11.40 10.53
N GLN A 236 5.32 -11.76 9.64
CA GLN A 236 5.91 -10.88 8.65
C GLN A 236 4.84 -10.14 7.81
N SER A 237 5.18 -8.95 7.31
CA SER A 237 4.38 -8.26 6.30
C SER A 237 4.28 -9.08 5.01
N LEU A 238 3.13 -8.98 4.33
CA LEU A 238 2.95 -9.54 2.97
C LEU A 238 3.54 -8.63 1.87
N VAL A 239 4.13 -7.50 2.26
CA VAL A 239 4.89 -6.60 1.40
C VAL A 239 6.36 -6.72 1.74
N ASP A 240 7.23 -6.83 0.75
CA ASP A 240 8.67 -6.82 0.95
C ASP A 240 9.16 -5.40 1.27
N TRP A 241 9.94 -5.25 2.34
CA TRP A 241 10.54 -3.96 2.75
C TRP A 241 12.08 -3.99 2.72
N GLN A 242 12.68 -5.00 2.09
CA GLN A 242 14.14 -5.16 2.07
C GLN A 242 14.85 -3.96 1.45
N ARG A 243 14.22 -3.31 0.47
CA ARG A 243 14.76 -2.09 -0.14
C ARG A 243 14.81 -0.94 0.87
N ALA A 244 13.80 -0.81 1.73
CA ALA A 244 13.83 0.18 2.84
C ALA A 244 14.90 -0.14 3.88
N ARG A 245 15.14 -1.43 4.18
CA ARG A 245 16.25 -1.84 5.05
C ARG A 245 17.61 -1.43 4.49
N SER A 246 17.79 -1.41 3.18
CA SER A 246 19.06 -1.02 2.57
C SER A 246 19.46 0.45 2.85
N ILE A 247 18.48 1.31 3.17
CA ILE A 247 18.71 2.69 3.62
C ILE A 247 18.69 2.84 5.15
N GLY A 248 18.65 1.74 5.89
CA GLY A 248 18.61 1.72 7.35
C GLY A 248 17.21 1.91 7.95
N PHE A 249 16.14 1.74 7.13
CA PHE A 249 14.77 1.81 7.62
C PHE A 249 14.25 0.42 7.99
N GLU A 250 13.80 0.30 9.21
CA GLU A 250 12.95 -0.78 9.72
C GLU A 250 12.00 -0.17 10.75
N SER A 251 10.68 -0.44 10.66
CA SER A 251 9.72 0.19 11.57
C SER A 251 9.99 -0.20 13.01
N GLN A 252 9.97 0.78 13.91
CA GLN A 252 10.14 0.61 15.35
C GLN A 252 8.80 0.47 16.07
N VAL A 253 7.72 0.89 15.42
CA VAL A 253 6.35 0.81 15.91
C VAL A 253 5.53 0.09 14.86
N ALA A 254 4.96 -1.06 15.21
CA ALA A 254 4.07 -1.80 14.36
C ALA A 254 2.60 -1.66 14.78
N ALA A 255 1.70 -1.59 13.79
CA ALA A 255 0.26 -1.61 14.09
C ALA A 255 -0.15 -2.86 14.86
N ALA A 256 0.52 -3.98 14.62
CA ALA A 256 0.35 -5.22 15.34
C ALA A 256 0.46 -5.07 16.87
N GLU A 257 1.36 -4.22 17.36
CA GLU A 257 1.58 -3.98 18.79
C GLU A 257 0.43 -3.21 19.47
N LEU A 258 -0.48 -2.66 18.69
CA LEU A 258 -1.63 -1.94 19.22
C LEU A 258 -2.81 -2.86 19.53
N ILE A 259 -2.77 -4.12 19.10
CA ILE A 259 -3.84 -5.11 19.27
C ILE A 259 -3.41 -6.31 20.15
N ASP A 260 -2.16 -6.33 20.62
CA ASP A 260 -1.66 -7.23 21.64
C ASP A 260 -1.98 -6.63 23.03
#